data_a047f9bcf4394a8f0c9792104a3e5015
#
_entry.id   a047f9bcf4394a8f0c9792104a3e5015
#
_cell.length_a   1.000
_cell.length_b   1.000
_cell.length_c   1.000
_cell.angle_alpha   90.00
_cell.angle_beta   90.00
_cell.angle_gamma   90.00
#
_symmetry.space_group_name_H-M   'P 1'
#
loop_
_entity.id
_entity.type
_entity.pdbx_description
1 polymer ?
#
loop_
_entity_poly.entity_id
_entity_poly.type
_entity_poly.pdbx_seq_one_letter_code
_entity_poly.pdbx_strand_id
1 'polypeptide(L)'
;MTQEKSLIQLLEEHLSGELHDLPVFHNVAVKLQQLLSTRSFEIDDIIELIGEDQSLSGRVLKVANSSYYAGLTKIATIKDAIIRLGAQEIANMAMLASQFECYQSADETLNRTMQSLWGHALACAVGAKWVARKSGYPGLASEAFMGGLMHDIGKLALLKVLDDIRKNNETTVTYSDQLVWEIMAAMHEGVGYKLMKSWNFPDFYCDITNGHHQTDFDQSNILLVAVRLANLACKKGGRAVGPADPSLSLTNAPEAHFLGLKDIALAELEIVIEDADGITMT
;
A
#
# COMPACT_ATOMS: atom_id res chain seq x y z
N MET A 1 31.19 -9.05 -29.13
CA MET A 1 30.84 -9.55 -27.80
C MET A 1 30.03 -8.47 -27.14
N THR A 2 28.71 -8.57 -27.12
CA THR A 2 27.84 -7.69 -26.36
C THR A 2 28.13 -7.95 -24.90
N GLN A 3 28.57 -6.94 -24.17
CA GLN A 3 28.80 -7.01 -22.74
C GLN A 3 27.46 -7.33 -22.06
N GLU A 4 27.40 -8.44 -21.34
CA GLU A 4 26.21 -8.84 -20.61
C GLU A 4 25.93 -7.77 -19.53
N LYS A 5 24.75 -7.13 -19.58
CA LYS A 5 24.40 -6.07 -18.64
C LYS A 5 24.24 -6.66 -17.24
N SER A 6 24.65 -5.92 -16.23
CA SER A 6 24.38 -6.31 -14.84
C SER A 6 22.88 -6.17 -14.53
N LEU A 7 22.39 -6.91 -13.53
CA LEU A 7 20.99 -6.83 -13.10
C LEU A 7 20.61 -5.40 -12.68
N ILE A 8 21.52 -4.66 -12.04
CA ILE A 8 21.30 -3.27 -11.65
C ILE A 8 21.13 -2.37 -12.89
N GLN A 9 21.95 -2.55 -13.93
CA GLN A 9 21.82 -1.79 -15.17
C GLN A 9 20.48 -2.08 -15.88
N LEU A 10 20.04 -3.34 -15.89
CA LEU A 10 18.73 -3.71 -16.43
C LEU A 10 17.60 -3.06 -15.64
N LEU A 11 17.67 -3.10 -14.31
CA LEU A 11 16.68 -2.43 -13.43
C LEU A 11 16.62 -0.93 -13.70
N GLU A 12 17.78 -0.25 -13.78
CA GLU A 12 17.83 1.20 -14.04
C GLU A 12 17.27 1.54 -15.42
N GLU A 13 17.54 0.75 -16.45
CA GLU A 13 16.98 0.94 -17.79
C GLU A 13 15.45 0.80 -17.80
N HIS A 14 14.91 -0.28 -17.19
CA HIS A 14 13.47 -0.47 -17.09
C HIS A 14 12.80 0.64 -16.26
N LEU A 15 13.42 1.07 -15.17
CA LEU A 15 12.90 2.14 -14.32
C LEU A 15 13.06 3.56 -14.93
N SER A 16 13.97 3.74 -15.91
CA SER A 16 14.10 5.01 -16.65
C SER A 16 13.12 5.14 -17.80
N GLY A 17 12.45 4.05 -18.17
CA GLY A 17 11.36 4.03 -19.13
C GLY A 17 10.06 4.65 -18.59
N GLU A 18 8.95 4.31 -19.19
CA GLU A 18 7.65 4.84 -18.79
C GLU A 18 7.13 4.14 -17.50
N LEU A 19 7.59 4.61 -16.33
CA LEU A 19 7.16 4.09 -15.02
C LEU A 19 5.64 4.04 -14.85
N HIS A 20 4.91 4.97 -15.52
CA HIS A 20 3.45 5.01 -15.46
C HIS A 20 2.77 3.82 -16.15
N ASP A 21 3.47 3.12 -17.06
CA ASP A 21 2.95 1.95 -17.75
C ASP A 21 3.13 0.64 -16.96
N LEU A 22 3.84 0.69 -15.81
CA LEU A 22 3.91 -0.49 -14.95
C LEU A 22 2.52 -0.89 -14.48
N PRO A 23 2.10 -2.16 -14.67
CA PRO A 23 0.77 -2.63 -14.27
C PRO A 23 0.68 -2.83 -12.75
N VAL A 24 0.78 -1.72 -12.01
CA VAL A 24 0.76 -1.71 -10.54
C VAL A 24 -0.60 -1.28 -10.01
N PHE A 25 -1.39 -0.58 -10.86
CA PHE A 25 -2.73 -0.12 -10.53
C PHE A 25 -3.70 -0.20 -11.70
N HIS A 26 -4.96 -0.29 -11.34
CA HIS A 26 -6.07 -0.09 -12.27
C HIS A 26 -6.31 1.41 -12.48
N ASN A 27 -6.41 1.86 -13.75
CA ASN A 27 -6.61 3.28 -14.09
C ASN A 27 -7.79 3.94 -13.36
N VAL A 28 -8.89 3.22 -13.17
CA VAL A 28 -10.07 3.72 -12.45
C VAL A 28 -9.74 4.08 -11.01
N ALA A 29 -8.93 3.26 -10.31
CA ALA A 29 -8.57 3.52 -8.92
C ALA A 29 -7.70 4.77 -8.78
N VAL A 30 -6.77 5.00 -9.71
CA VAL A 30 -5.95 6.22 -9.75
C VAL A 30 -6.82 7.46 -10.03
N LYS A 31 -7.71 7.39 -11.03
CA LYS A 31 -8.65 8.47 -11.36
C LYS A 31 -9.55 8.83 -10.18
N LEU A 32 -10.01 7.82 -9.39
CA LEU A 32 -10.80 8.06 -8.19
C LEU A 32 -10.03 8.87 -7.13
N GLN A 33 -8.77 8.54 -6.89
CA GLN A 33 -7.95 9.29 -5.94
C GLN A 33 -7.68 10.73 -6.43
N GLN A 34 -7.46 10.91 -7.73
CA GLN A 34 -7.31 12.23 -8.33
C GLN A 34 -8.61 13.04 -8.20
N LEU A 35 -9.77 12.45 -8.51
CA LEU A 35 -11.08 13.08 -8.39
C LEU A 35 -11.32 13.58 -6.96
N LEU A 36 -11.10 12.73 -5.96
CA LEU A 36 -11.28 13.08 -4.56
C LEU A 36 -10.32 14.18 -4.07
N SER A 37 -9.13 14.25 -4.66
CA SER A 37 -8.15 15.30 -4.30
C SER A 37 -8.60 16.70 -4.71
N THR A 38 -9.46 16.82 -5.73
CA THR A 38 -9.98 18.11 -6.22
C THR A 38 -10.97 18.75 -5.25
N ARG A 39 -11.53 17.98 -4.29
CA ARG A 39 -12.61 18.39 -3.38
C ARG A 39 -13.87 18.93 -4.08
N SER A 40 -13.99 18.70 -5.38
CA SER A 40 -15.11 19.16 -6.22
C SER A 40 -15.59 17.98 -7.05
N PHE A 41 -16.41 17.11 -6.45
CA PHE A 41 -16.98 15.92 -7.11
C PHE A 41 -18.41 15.68 -6.61
N GLU A 42 -19.22 15.08 -7.45
CA GLU A 42 -20.54 14.56 -7.10
C GLU A 42 -20.47 13.04 -6.87
N ILE A 43 -21.43 12.51 -6.13
CA ILE A 43 -21.49 11.05 -5.87
C ILE A 43 -21.62 10.27 -7.18
N ASP A 44 -22.33 10.84 -8.14
CA ASP A 44 -22.57 10.21 -9.45
C ASP A 44 -21.28 10.10 -10.27
N ASP A 45 -20.32 11.03 -10.14
CA ASP A 45 -18.99 10.92 -10.78
C ASP A 45 -18.24 9.67 -10.31
N ILE A 46 -18.32 9.37 -9.02
CA ILE A 46 -17.68 8.17 -8.43
C ILE A 46 -18.37 6.90 -8.91
N ILE A 47 -19.70 6.91 -8.97
CA ILE A 47 -20.51 5.76 -9.44
C ILE A 47 -20.18 5.46 -10.90
N GLU A 48 -20.15 6.49 -11.76
CA GLU A 48 -19.83 6.36 -13.18
C GLU A 48 -18.42 5.79 -13.36
N LEU A 49 -17.43 6.36 -12.67
CA LEU A 49 -16.03 5.97 -12.78
C LEU A 49 -15.79 4.52 -12.33
N ILE A 50 -16.41 4.06 -11.22
CA ILE A 50 -16.32 2.66 -10.79
C ILE A 50 -17.11 1.76 -11.76
N GLY A 51 -18.19 2.27 -12.34
CA GLY A 51 -19.04 1.56 -13.29
C GLY A 51 -18.38 1.30 -14.65
N GLU A 52 -17.30 2.03 -15.02
CA GLU A 52 -16.50 1.76 -16.21
C GLU A 52 -15.94 0.32 -16.21
N ASP A 53 -15.73 -0.28 -15.02
CA ASP A 53 -15.26 -1.66 -14.85
C ASP A 53 -16.19 -2.47 -13.94
N GLN A 54 -16.97 -3.38 -14.53
CA GLN A 54 -17.88 -4.26 -13.79
C GLN A 54 -17.15 -5.21 -12.83
N SER A 55 -15.93 -5.65 -13.18
CA SER A 55 -15.13 -6.52 -12.33
C SER A 55 -14.68 -5.77 -11.08
N LEU A 56 -14.19 -4.54 -11.24
CA LEU A 56 -13.82 -3.66 -10.13
C LEU A 56 -15.03 -3.34 -9.25
N SER A 57 -16.19 -3.01 -9.85
CA SER A 57 -17.44 -2.78 -9.11
C SER A 57 -17.81 -3.97 -8.23
N GLY A 58 -17.73 -5.18 -8.76
CA GLY A 58 -18.00 -6.42 -8.02
C GLY A 58 -17.04 -6.62 -6.86
N ARG A 59 -15.75 -6.38 -7.08
CA ARG A 59 -14.71 -6.48 -6.04
C ARG A 59 -14.90 -5.43 -4.94
N VAL A 60 -15.20 -4.18 -5.30
CA VAL A 60 -15.49 -3.10 -4.32
C VAL A 60 -16.67 -3.51 -3.44
N LEU A 61 -17.76 -4.02 -4.01
CA LEU A 61 -18.90 -4.50 -3.23
C LEU A 61 -18.56 -5.70 -2.35
N LYS A 62 -17.66 -6.57 -2.80
CA LYS A 62 -17.18 -7.70 -2.00
C LYS A 62 -16.40 -7.20 -0.78
N VAL A 63 -15.47 -6.26 -0.95
CA VAL A 63 -14.73 -5.62 0.14
C VAL A 63 -15.68 -4.89 1.09
N ALA A 64 -16.64 -4.11 0.58
CA ALA A 64 -17.63 -3.39 1.37
C ALA A 64 -18.54 -4.29 2.22
N ASN A 65 -18.67 -5.56 1.84
CA ASN A 65 -19.41 -6.59 2.57
C ASN A 65 -18.51 -7.56 3.36
N SER A 66 -17.19 -7.35 3.38
CA SER A 66 -16.26 -8.15 4.19
C SER A 66 -16.54 -8.01 5.69
N SER A 67 -16.02 -8.92 6.50
CA SER A 67 -16.17 -8.88 7.98
C SER A 67 -15.68 -7.56 8.58
N TYR A 68 -14.69 -6.93 7.98
CA TYR A 68 -14.15 -5.64 8.44
C TYR A 68 -15.13 -4.46 8.28
N TYR A 69 -15.95 -4.46 7.20
CA TYR A 69 -16.93 -3.41 6.91
C TYR A 69 -18.37 -3.84 7.15
N ALA A 70 -18.58 -5.09 7.59
CA ALA A 70 -19.90 -5.67 7.75
C ALA A 70 -20.79 -4.83 8.68
N GLY A 71 -22.04 -4.69 8.27
CA GLY A 71 -23.11 -4.08 9.06
C GLY A 71 -24.33 -4.96 9.07
N LEU A 72 -25.43 -4.47 9.65
CA LEU A 72 -26.69 -5.23 9.78
C LEU A 72 -27.31 -5.64 8.43
N THR A 73 -27.04 -4.89 7.36
CA THR A 73 -27.59 -5.14 6.03
C THR A 73 -26.48 -5.23 4.99
N LYS A 74 -26.66 -6.11 4.02
CA LYS A 74 -25.74 -6.24 2.89
C LYS A 74 -25.83 -5.03 1.98
N ILE A 75 -24.68 -4.51 1.54
CA ILE A 75 -24.57 -3.45 0.54
C ILE A 75 -24.74 -4.08 -0.84
N ALA A 76 -25.70 -3.58 -1.63
CA ALA A 76 -26.02 -4.12 -2.94
C ALA A 76 -25.52 -3.26 -4.11
N THR A 77 -25.32 -1.94 -3.91
CA THR A 77 -24.92 -1.01 -4.95
C THR A 77 -23.74 -0.14 -4.51
N ILE A 78 -22.98 0.39 -5.47
CA ILE A 78 -21.90 1.37 -5.18
C ILE A 78 -22.48 2.62 -4.51
N LYS A 79 -23.67 3.06 -4.92
CA LYS A 79 -24.36 4.19 -4.29
C LYS A 79 -24.64 3.95 -2.80
N ASP A 80 -25.17 2.77 -2.46
CA ASP A 80 -25.42 2.41 -1.06
C ASP A 80 -24.11 2.32 -0.27
N ALA A 81 -23.04 1.83 -0.91
CA ALA A 81 -21.71 1.79 -0.33
C ALA A 81 -21.19 3.19 -0.01
N ILE A 82 -21.32 4.14 -0.94
CA ILE A 82 -20.89 5.54 -0.75
C ILE A 82 -21.72 6.21 0.36
N ILE A 83 -23.04 6.03 0.36
CA ILE A 83 -23.92 6.61 1.39
C ILE A 83 -23.56 6.09 2.78
N ARG A 84 -23.23 4.80 2.91
CA ARG A 84 -22.96 4.16 4.19
C ARG A 84 -21.53 4.37 4.69
N LEU A 85 -20.54 4.33 3.81
CA LEU A 85 -19.12 4.26 4.16
C LEU A 85 -18.36 5.56 3.81
N GLY A 86 -18.94 6.37 2.92
CA GLY A 86 -18.32 7.59 2.41
C GLY A 86 -17.51 7.39 1.15
N ALA A 87 -17.37 8.46 0.36
CA ALA A 87 -16.68 8.45 -0.93
C ALA A 87 -15.21 8.05 -0.84
N GLN A 88 -14.49 8.61 0.14
CA GLN A 88 -13.06 8.30 0.35
C GLN A 88 -12.84 6.82 0.68
N GLU A 89 -13.70 6.23 1.48
CA GLU A 89 -13.60 4.82 1.83
C GLU A 89 -13.83 3.92 0.61
N ILE A 90 -14.78 4.28 -0.26
CA ILE A 90 -15.03 3.54 -1.51
C ILE A 90 -13.85 3.65 -2.48
N ALA A 91 -13.20 4.81 -2.57
CA ALA A 91 -11.99 4.95 -3.36
C ALA A 91 -10.82 4.12 -2.79
N ASN A 92 -10.68 4.05 -1.47
CA ASN A 92 -9.72 3.17 -0.82
C ASN A 92 -10.00 1.69 -1.12
N MET A 93 -11.27 1.27 -1.11
CA MET A 93 -11.69 -0.08 -1.51
C MET A 93 -11.41 -0.36 -2.98
N ALA A 94 -11.66 0.60 -3.86
CA ALA A 94 -11.35 0.46 -5.28
C ALA A 94 -9.85 0.29 -5.51
N MET A 95 -9.01 1.07 -4.80
CA MET A 95 -7.56 0.92 -4.84
C MET A 95 -7.14 -0.46 -4.33
N LEU A 96 -7.60 -0.87 -3.16
CA LEU A 96 -7.34 -2.19 -2.58
C LEU A 96 -7.74 -3.32 -3.54
N ALA A 97 -8.96 -3.24 -4.09
CA ALA A 97 -9.50 -4.25 -5.00
C ALA A 97 -8.75 -4.33 -6.34
N SER A 98 -8.20 -3.21 -6.81
CA SER A 98 -7.44 -3.15 -8.05
C SER A 98 -6.01 -3.68 -7.91
N GLN A 99 -5.41 -3.55 -6.75
CA GLN A 99 -4.03 -3.95 -6.51
C GLN A 99 -3.84 -5.45 -6.35
N PHE A 100 -4.80 -6.15 -5.78
CA PHE A 100 -4.66 -7.57 -5.44
C PHE A 100 -4.12 -8.42 -6.60
N GLU A 101 -4.61 -8.20 -7.83
CA GLU A 101 -4.18 -8.94 -9.01
C GLU A 101 -2.74 -8.59 -9.45
N CYS A 102 -2.22 -7.44 -9.01
CA CYS A 102 -0.86 -7.02 -9.35
C CYS A 102 0.21 -7.77 -8.53
N TYR A 103 -0.16 -8.35 -7.39
CA TYR A 103 0.78 -9.04 -6.50
C TYR A 103 0.97 -10.53 -6.87
N GLN A 104 1.14 -10.83 -8.16
CA GLN A 104 1.32 -12.18 -8.66
C GLN A 104 2.46 -12.25 -9.68
N SER A 105 3.21 -13.37 -9.68
CA SER A 105 4.25 -13.70 -10.63
C SER A 105 4.26 -15.21 -10.91
N ALA A 106 4.76 -15.61 -12.08
CA ALA A 106 5.03 -17.00 -12.42
C ALA A 106 6.36 -17.50 -11.79
N ASP A 107 7.28 -16.59 -11.44
CA ASP A 107 8.48 -16.91 -10.68
C ASP A 107 8.12 -17.14 -9.21
N GLU A 108 8.50 -18.30 -8.66
CA GLU A 108 8.09 -18.72 -7.31
C GLU A 108 8.63 -17.78 -6.21
N THR A 109 9.87 -17.30 -6.34
CA THR A 109 10.50 -16.40 -5.38
C THR A 109 9.82 -15.05 -5.40
N LEU A 110 9.61 -14.47 -6.58
CA LEU A 110 8.92 -13.19 -6.73
C LEU A 110 7.46 -13.27 -6.26
N ASN A 111 6.75 -14.36 -6.62
CA ASN A 111 5.36 -14.56 -6.22
C ASN A 111 5.21 -14.61 -4.69
N ARG A 112 6.05 -15.40 -4.00
CA ARG A 112 6.05 -15.49 -2.54
C ARG A 112 6.32 -14.11 -1.90
N THR A 113 7.28 -13.37 -2.44
CA THR A 113 7.62 -12.02 -1.96
C THR A 113 6.47 -11.04 -2.21
N MET A 114 5.81 -11.09 -3.38
CA MET A 114 4.63 -10.27 -3.70
C MET A 114 3.47 -10.56 -2.75
N GLN A 115 3.18 -11.83 -2.45
CA GLN A 115 2.12 -12.21 -1.50
C GLN A 115 2.40 -11.69 -0.08
N SER A 116 3.65 -11.80 0.37
CA SER A 116 4.08 -11.24 1.67
C SER A 116 3.96 -9.72 1.69
N LEU A 117 4.35 -9.04 0.59
CA LEU A 117 4.24 -7.59 0.45
C LEU A 117 2.78 -7.13 0.47
N TRP A 118 1.87 -7.88 -0.17
CA TRP A 118 0.44 -7.60 -0.11
C TRP A 118 -0.10 -7.65 1.32
N GLY A 119 0.20 -8.74 2.06
CA GLY A 119 -0.21 -8.87 3.47
C GLY A 119 0.34 -7.74 4.34
N HIS A 120 1.60 -7.33 4.10
CA HIS A 120 2.22 -6.18 4.76
C HIS A 120 1.50 -4.86 4.46
N ALA A 121 1.26 -4.56 3.19
CA ALA A 121 0.60 -3.33 2.77
C ALA A 121 -0.81 -3.19 3.38
N LEU A 122 -1.58 -4.28 3.38
CA LEU A 122 -2.91 -4.32 3.98
C LEU A 122 -2.85 -4.14 5.50
N ALA A 123 -1.97 -4.84 6.19
CA ALA A 123 -1.80 -4.73 7.64
C ALA A 123 -1.36 -3.31 8.04
N CYS A 124 -0.43 -2.71 7.29
CA CYS A 124 0.02 -1.33 7.50
C CYS A 124 -1.12 -0.32 7.25
N ALA A 125 -1.94 -0.51 6.21
CA ALA A 125 -3.11 0.33 5.92
C ALA A 125 -4.12 0.32 7.07
N VAL A 126 -4.48 -0.87 7.55
CA VAL A 126 -5.42 -1.04 8.68
C VAL A 126 -4.84 -0.44 9.97
N GLY A 127 -3.57 -0.72 10.25
CA GLY A 127 -2.85 -0.19 11.39
C GLY A 127 -2.78 1.33 11.38
N ALA A 128 -2.38 1.95 10.25
CA ALA A 128 -2.28 3.40 10.12
C ALA A 128 -3.65 4.10 10.28
N LYS A 129 -4.72 3.53 9.71
CA LYS A 129 -6.10 3.99 9.90
C LYS A 129 -6.50 3.97 11.38
N TRP A 130 -6.19 2.87 12.06
CA TRP A 130 -6.47 2.73 13.49
C TRP A 130 -5.67 3.73 14.32
N VAL A 131 -4.37 3.88 14.04
CA VAL A 131 -3.49 4.86 14.71
C VAL A 131 -4.05 6.27 14.59
N ALA A 132 -4.42 6.71 13.38
CA ALA A 132 -4.99 8.03 13.17
C ALA A 132 -6.25 8.25 14.03
N ARG A 133 -7.17 7.28 14.06
CA ARG A 133 -8.39 7.37 14.90
C ARG A 133 -8.07 7.39 16.39
N LYS A 134 -7.18 6.52 16.85
CA LYS A 134 -6.84 6.37 18.27
C LYS A 134 -6.10 7.58 18.82
N SER A 135 -5.34 8.27 17.97
CA SER A 135 -4.58 9.47 18.30
C SER A 135 -5.40 10.77 18.21
N GLY A 136 -6.72 10.69 17.97
CA GLY A 136 -7.59 11.88 17.92
C GLY A 136 -7.71 12.55 16.55
N TYR A 137 -7.27 11.87 15.46
CA TYR A 137 -7.35 12.37 14.09
C TYR A 137 -8.29 11.51 13.20
N PRO A 138 -9.58 11.30 13.61
CA PRO A 138 -10.49 10.44 12.85
C PRO A 138 -10.77 10.95 11.43
N GLY A 139 -10.66 12.26 11.20
CA GLY A 139 -10.80 12.87 9.88
C GLY A 139 -9.66 12.53 8.90
N LEU A 140 -8.52 12.04 9.37
CA LEU A 140 -7.38 11.60 8.57
C LEU A 140 -7.31 10.07 8.41
N ALA A 141 -8.29 9.33 8.92
CA ALA A 141 -8.22 7.89 9.00
C ALA A 141 -8.22 7.21 7.61
N SER A 142 -8.96 7.76 6.65
CA SER A 142 -9.01 7.22 5.28
C SER A 142 -7.73 7.51 4.51
N GLU A 143 -7.17 8.70 4.68
CA GLU A 143 -5.87 9.07 4.11
C GLU A 143 -4.73 8.26 4.74
N ALA A 144 -4.79 7.99 6.04
CA ALA A 144 -3.83 7.14 6.72
C ALA A 144 -3.88 5.68 6.20
N PHE A 145 -5.09 5.17 5.93
CA PHE A 145 -5.26 3.86 5.28
C PHE A 145 -4.57 3.83 3.92
N MET A 146 -4.84 4.83 3.07
CA MET A 146 -4.23 4.92 1.75
C MET A 146 -2.71 5.07 1.83
N GLY A 147 -2.22 5.93 2.73
CA GLY A 147 -0.78 6.09 2.98
C GLY A 147 -0.12 4.78 3.38
N GLY A 148 -0.76 4.02 4.29
CA GLY A 148 -0.29 2.70 4.71
C GLY A 148 -0.32 1.66 3.59
N LEU A 149 -1.35 1.69 2.72
CA LEU A 149 -1.45 0.79 1.57
C LEU A 149 -0.34 1.05 0.53
N MET A 150 0.05 2.31 0.38
CA MET A 150 0.91 2.79 -0.70
C MET A 150 2.38 3.00 -0.32
N HIS A 151 2.72 3.03 0.97
CA HIS A 151 4.07 3.44 1.40
C HIS A 151 5.20 2.61 0.77
N ASP A 152 4.94 1.35 0.51
CA ASP A 152 5.87 0.37 -0.06
C ASP A 152 5.64 0.06 -1.55
N ILE A 153 4.87 0.88 -2.27
CA ILE A 153 4.53 0.63 -3.68
C ILE A 153 5.76 0.48 -4.58
N GLY A 154 6.85 1.12 -4.24
CA GLY A 154 8.12 0.98 -4.95
C GLY A 154 8.68 -0.44 -4.88
N LYS A 155 8.41 -1.20 -3.80
CA LYS A 155 8.78 -2.63 -3.73
C LYS A 155 8.03 -3.44 -4.78
N LEU A 156 6.71 -3.19 -4.94
CA LEU A 156 5.92 -3.86 -5.97
C LEU A 156 6.42 -3.50 -7.38
N ALA A 157 6.72 -2.23 -7.63
CA ALA A 157 7.27 -1.79 -8.91
C ALA A 157 8.59 -2.52 -9.24
N LEU A 158 9.51 -2.61 -8.28
CA LEU A 158 10.77 -3.35 -8.43
C LEU A 158 10.53 -4.84 -8.71
N LEU A 159 9.60 -5.47 -7.98
CA LEU A 159 9.25 -6.87 -8.21
C LEU A 159 8.64 -7.10 -9.60
N LYS A 160 7.84 -6.17 -10.12
CA LYS A 160 7.29 -6.24 -11.49
C LYS A 160 8.39 -6.11 -12.54
N VAL A 161 9.33 -5.19 -12.36
CA VAL A 161 10.49 -5.06 -13.27
C VAL A 161 11.35 -6.32 -13.25
N LEU A 162 11.63 -6.89 -12.08
CA LEU A 162 12.35 -8.18 -11.98
C LEU A 162 11.61 -9.32 -12.68
N ASP A 163 10.28 -9.37 -12.56
CA ASP A 163 9.43 -10.36 -13.23
C ASP A 163 9.50 -10.21 -14.76
N ASP A 164 9.48 -8.97 -15.27
CA ASP A 164 9.58 -8.70 -16.71
C ASP A 164 10.98 -9.02 -17.27
N ILE A 165 12.04 -8.64 -16.57
CA ILE A 165 13.43 -9.03 -16.93
C ILE A 165 13.54 -10.58 -17.02
N ARG A 166 12.90 -11.28 -16.08
CA ARG A 166 12.88 -12.75 -16.05
C ARG A 166 12.11 -13.34 -17.23
N LYS A 167 10.89 -12.83 -17.48
CA LYS A 167 10.03 -13.27 -18.59
C LYS A 167 10.67 -13.07 -19.95
N ASN A 168 11.40 -11.97 -20.12
CA ASN A 168 12.10 -11.62 -21.35
C ASN A 168 13.44 -12.34 -21.52
N ASN A 169 13.87 -13.15 -20.53
CA ASN A 169 15.16 -13.83 -20.50
C ASN A 169 16.35 -12.85 -20.66
N GLU A 170 16.24 -11.65 -20.10
CA GLU A 170 17.28 -10.61 -20.17
C GLU A 170 18.46 -10.89 -19.22
N THR A 171 18.30 -11.83 -18.29
CA THR A 171 19.31 -12.22 -17.31
C THR A 171 19.34 -13.73 -17.05
N THR A 172 20.52 -14.25 -16.76
CA THR A 172 20.73 -15.61 -16.25
C THR A 172 20.82 -15.68 -14.72
N VAL A 173 20.73 -14.52 -14.05
CA VAL A 173 20.81 -14.44 -12.59
C VAL A 173 19.61 -15.13 -11.95
N THR A 174 19.86 -16.03 -11.02
CA THR A 174 18.84 -16.65 -10.19
C THR A 174 18.47 -15.73 -9.04
N TYR A 175 17.18 -15.42 -8.88
CA TYR A 175 16.71 -14.59 -7.79
C TYR A 175 16.66 -15.41 -6.50
N SER A 176 17.46 -15.01 -5.51
CA SER A 176 17.35 -15.49 -4.15
C SER A 176 16.51 -14.50 -3.32
N ASP A 177 15.88 -14.97 -2.23
CA ASP A 177 15.14 -14.09 -1.31
C ASP A 177 16.02 -12.93 -0.81
N GLN A 178 17.28 -13.20 -0.52
CA GLN A 178 18.25 -12.20 -0.07
C GLN A 178 18.49 -11.11 -1.14
N LEU A 179 18.75 -11.50 -2.39
CA LEU A 179 18.99 -10.56 -3.49
C LEU A 179 17.76 -9.67 -3.73
N VAL A 180 16.57 -10.27 -3.78
CA VAL A 180 15.32 -9.53 -3.98
C VAL A 180 15.09 -8.55 -2.82
N TRP A 181 15.35 -8.97 -1.58
CA TRP A 181 15.23 -8.10 -0.41
C TRP A 181 16.22 -6.92 -0.45
N GLU A 182 17.48 -7.16 -0.81
CA GLU A 182 18.51 -6.09 -0.90
C GLU A 182 18.15 -5.06 -1.97
N ILE A 183 17.67 -5.49 -3.14
CA ILE A 183 17.20 -4.58 -4.20
C ILE A 183 16.04 -3.72 -3.69
N MET A 184 15.04 -4.34 -3.07
CA MET A 184 13.90 -3.60 -2.53
C MET A 184 14.34 -2.62 -1.43
N ALA A 185 15.20 -3.05 -0.50
CA ALA A 185 15.66 -2.21 0.59
C ALA A 185 16.43 -0.97 0.09
N ALA A 186 17.22 -1.12 -0.98
CA ALA A 186 18.04 -0.04 -1.52
C ALA A 186 17.27 0.98 -2.36
N MET A 187 16.19 0.59 -3.04
CA MET A 187 15.64 1.39 -4.15
C MET A 187 14.17 1.80 -3.97
N HIS A 188 13.39 1.13 -3.09
CA HIS A 188 11.93 1.25 -3.09
C HIS A 188 11.39 2.65 -2.79
N GLU A 189 12.02 3.40 -1.87
CA GLU A 189 11.54 4.76 -1.53
C GLU A 189 11.61 5.68 -2.74
N GLY A 190 12.78 5.74 -3.41
CA GLY A 190 12.98 6.57 -4.58
C GLY A 190 12.16 6.15 -5.80
N VAL A 191 12.01 4.85 -6.04
CA VAL A 191 11.17 4.29 -7.11
C VAL A 191 9.71 4.58 -6.83
N GLY A 192 9.24 4.32 -5.61
CA GLY A 192 7.86 4.59 -5.19
C GLY A 192 7.50 6.06 -5.30
N TYR A 193 8.38 6.96 -4.84
CA TYR A 193 8.18 8.41 -4.96
C TYR A 193 7.99 8.84 -6.42
N LYS A 194 8.91 8.44 -7.32
CA LYS A 194 8.82 8.76 -8.75
C LYS A 194 7.53 8.24 -9.37
N LEU A 195 7.15 7.01 -9.02
CA LEU A 195 5.94 6.36 -9.50
C LEU A 195 4.68 7.11 -9.06
N MET A 196 4.57 7.45 -7.78
CA MET A 196 3.44 8.22 -7.24
C MET A 196 3.31 9.60 -7.90
N LYS A 197 4.45 10.27 -8.13
CA LYS A 197 4.49 11.56 -8.86
C LYS A 197 4.04 11.40 -10.31
N SER A 198 4.47 10.36 -11.03
CA SER A 198 4.07 10.12 -12.42
C SER A 198 2.55 9.90 -12.56
N TRP A 199 1.91 9.39 -11.53
CA TRP A 199 0.45 9.20 -11.48
C TRP A 199 -0.31 10.39 -10.89
N ASN A 200 0.37 11.52 -10.65
CA ASN A 200 -0.23 12.72 -10.05
C ASN A 200 -0.95 12.46 -8.73
N PHE A 201 -0.40 11.57 -7.90
CA PHE A 201 -0.89 11.43 -6.52
C PHE A 201 -0.61 12.71 -5.72
N PRO A 202 -1.48 13.05 -4.75
CA PRO A 202 -1.24 14.16 -3.84
C PRO A 202 0.13 14.07 -3.17
N ASP A 203 0.81 15.22 -3.02
CA ASP A 203 2.18 15.30 -2.52
C ASP A 203 2.39 14.60 -1.18
N PHE A 204 1.41 14.71 -0.27
CA PHE A 204 1.51 14.10 1.05
C PHE A 204 1.61 12.54 1.00
N TYR A 205 1.03 11.87 -0.01
CA TYR A 205 1.26 10.44 -0.21
C TYR A 205 2.65 10.14 -0.77
N CYS A 206 3.13 11.00 -1.69
CA CYS A 206 4.49 10.89 -2.22
C CYS A 206 5.52 11.05 -1.09
N ASP A 207 5.30 12.00 -0.18
CA ASP A 207 6.16 12.26 0.98
C ASP A 207 6.18 11.09 1.96
N ILE A 208 5.02 10.44 2.20
CA ILE A 208 4.96 9.21 3.00
C ILE A 208 5.82 8.11 2.36
N THR A 209 5.67 7.89 1.06
CA THR A 209 6.42 6.86 0.32
C THR A 209 7.93 7.10 0.39
N ASN A 210 8.38 8.37 0.30
CA ASN A 210 9.79 8.73 0.33
C ASN A 210 10.38 8.83 1.76
N GLY A 211 9.54 9.04 2.78
CA GLY A 211 10.00 9.43 4.11
C GLY A 211 9.77 8.40 5.22
N HIS A 212 9.12 7.28 4.92
CA HIS A 212 8.67 6.35 5.97
C HIS A 212 9.82 5.60 6.67
N HIS A 213 11.04 5.59 6.13
CA HIS A 213 12.23 5.04 6.75
C HIS A 213 13.25 6.10 7.22
N GLN A 214 13.04 7.38 6.93
CA GLN A 214 13.97 8.43 7.30
C GLN A 214 14.11 8.54 8.82
N THR A 215 15.34 8.67 9.31
CA THR A 215 15.61 8.82 10.75
C THR A 215 15.15 10.19 11.24
N ASP A 216 15.40 11.23 10.46
CA ASP A 216 14.90 12.59 10.70
C ASP A 216 13.69 12.81 9.81
N PHE A 217 12.50 12.93 10.41
CA PHE A 217 11.24 13.05 9.71
C PHE A 217 10.37 14.14 10.32
N ASP A 218 9.46 14.70 9.52
CA ASP A 218 8.50 15.70 9.98
C ASP A 218 7.46 15.09 10.92
N GLN A 219 7.66 15.29 12.22
CA GLN A 219 6.77 14.83 13.27
C GLN A 219 5.41 15.54 13.25
N SER A 220 5.28 16.69 12.57
CA SER A 220 3.99 17.40 12.43
C SER A 220 3.08 16.75 11.36
N ASN A 221 3.66 15.92 10.48
CA ASN A 221 2.93 15.15 9.48
C ASN A 221 2.29 13.90 10.11
N ILE A 222 1.08 14.05 10.63
CA ILE A 222 0.34 12.97 11.31
C ILE A 222 0.17 11.72 10.45
N LEU A 223 -0.02 11.87 9.14
CA LEU A 223 -0.17 10.74 8.23
C LEU A 223 1.13 9.93 8.14
N LEU A 224 2.27 10.60 7.97
CA LEU A 224 3.58 9.97 7.96
C LEU A 224 3.84 9.24 9.29
N VAL A 225 3.59 9.92 10.43
CA VAL A 225 3.81 9.36 11.77
C VAL A 225 2.94 8.11 11.99
N ALA A 226 1.66 8.15 11.56
CA ALA A 226 0.74 7.02 11.69
C ALA A 226 1.19 5.82 10.85
N VAL A 227 1.62 6.04 9.60
CA VAL A 227 2.13 4.99 8.71
C VAL A 227 3.43 4.39 9.25
N ARG A 228 4.36 5.21 9.73
CA ARG A 228 5.62 4.77 10.33
C ARG A 228 5.38 3.87 11.54
N LEU A 229 4.48 4.27 12.45
CA LEU A 229 4.16 3.46 13.63
C LEU A 229 3.52 2.12 13.25
N ALA A 230 2.58 2.12 12.28
CA ALA A 230 1.98 0.90 11.78
C ALA A 230 3.02 -0.03 11.12
N ASN A 231 3.95 0.54 10.32
CA ASN A 231 5.04 -0.21 9.69
C ASN A 231 5.99 -0.84 10.74
N LEU A 232 6.33 -0.10 11.81
CA LEU A 232 7.12 -0.64 12.93
C LEU A 232 6.40 -1.79 13.62
N ALA A 233 5.10 -1.67 13.86
CA ALA A 233 4.29 -2.73 14.45
C ALA A 233 4.21 -3.96 13.54
N CYS A 234 4.03 -3.80 12.23
CA CYS A 234 4.12 -4.87 11.25
C CYS A 234 5.48 -5.57 11.29
N LYS A 235 6.57 -4.83 11.36
CA LYS A 235 7.94 -5.38 11.43
C LYS A 235 8.16 -6.18 12.71
N LYS A 236 7.70 -5.66 13.85
CA LYS A 236 7.74 -6.37 15.14
C LYS A 236 6.95 -7.69 15.09
N GLY A 237 5.75 -7.66 14.52
CA GLY A 237 4.85 -8.82 14.38
C GLY A 237 5.23 -9.80 13.26
N GLY A 238 6.36 -9.61 12.56
CA GLY A 238 6.79 -10.49 11.47
C GLY A 238 5.95 -10.40 10.20
N ARG A 239 5.19 -9.31 10.02
CA ARG A 239 4.37 -9.03 8.82
C ARG A 239 5.06 -8.10 7.82
N ALA A 240 6.36 -7.87 7.95
CA ALA A 240 7.14 -7.11 6.98
C ALA A 240 7.81 -8.05 5.96
N VAL A 241 8.08 -7.51 4.76
CA VAL A 241 8.94 -8.19 3.80
C VAL A 241 10.39 -8.06 4.28
N GLY A 242 10.99 -9.18 4.67
CA GLY A 242 12.32 -9.24 5.28
C GLY A 242 12.29 -9.84 6.69
N PRO A 243 13.42 -9.83 7.39
CA PRO A 243 13.50 -10.44 8.71
C PRO A 243 12.63 -9.69 9.74
N ALA A 244 11.86 -10.45 10.51
CA ALA A 244 11.15 -9.91 11.66
C ALA A 244 12.15 -9.41 12.71
N ASP A 245 11.77 -8.37 13.43
CA ASP A 245 12.54 -7.88 14.59
C ASP A 245 11.66 -7.82 15.85
N PRO A 246 11.50 -8.96 16.55
CA PRO A 246 10.70 -9.02 17.77
C PRO A 246 11.28 -8.16 18.93
N SER A 247 12.54 -7.70 18.81
CA SER A 247 13.17 -6.84 19.81
C SER A 247 12.71 -5.38 19.73
N LEU A 248 11.99 -4.99 18.66
CA LEU A 248 11.45 -3.65 18.50
C LEU A 248 10.46 -3.32 19.62
N SER A 249 10.72 -2.20 20.29
CA SER A 249 9.84 -1.65 21.32
C SER A 249 9.00 -0.51 20.73
N LEU A 250 7.72 -0.75 20.54
CA LEU A 250 6.81 0.30 20.07
C LEU A 250 6.66 1.43 21.10
N THR A 251 6.78 1.10 22.39
CA THR A 251 6.73 2.08 23.50
C THR A 251 7.85 3.10 23.42
N ASN A 252 9.02 2.69 22.91
CA ASN A 252 10.17 3.57 22.76
C ASN A 252 10.23 4.29 21.41
N ALA A 253 9.29 4.00 20.51
CA ALA A 253 9.24 4.63 19.19
C ALA A 253 8.88 6.12 19.31
N PRO A 254 9.62 7.03 18.66
CA PRO A 254 9.28 8.46 18.66
C PRO A 254 7.88 8.73 18.13
N GLU A 255 7.39 7.94 17.19
CA GLU A 255 6.03 8.00 16.64
C GLU A 255 4.97 7.78 17.71
N ALA A 256 5.17 6.79 18.61
CA ALA A 256 4.25 6.51 19.71
C ALA A 256 4.23 7.63 20.73
N HIS A 257 5.39 8.17 21.06
CA HIS A 257 5.52 9.32 21.98
C HIS A 257 4.83 10.56 21.42
N PHE A 258 5.06 10.89 20.15
CA PHE A 258 4.46 12.04 19.50
C PHE A 258 2.93 11.94 19.46
N LEU A 259 2.40 10.75 19.14
CA LEU A 259 0.95 10.49 19.08
C LEU A 259 0.31 10.29 20.48
N GLY A 260 1.11 10.27 21.55
CA GLY A 260 0.63 10.04 22.91
C GLY A 260 0.07 8.64 23.16
N LEU A 261 0.43 7.65 22.33
CA LEU A 261 -0.02 6.27 22.45
C LEU A 261 0.81 5.53 23.49
N LYS A 262 0.10 4.89 24.45
CA LYS A 262 0.70 4.13 25.55
C LYS A 262 0.57 2.64 25.33
N ASP A 263 1.19 1.84 26.20
CA ASP A 263 1.32 0.39 26.10
C ASP A 263 0.05 -0.35 25.73
N ILE A 264 -1.09 0.01 26.34
CA ILE A 264 -2.39 -0.63 26.03
C ILE A 264 -2.80 -0.35 24.59
N ALA A 265 -2.69 0.90 24.13
CA ALA A 265 -3.03 1.26 22.76
C ALA A 265 -2.06 0.62 21.75
N LEU A 266 -0.78 0.49 22.10
CA LEU A 266 0.20 -0.18 21.24
C LEU A 266 -0.05 -1.69 21.15
N ALA A 267 -0.48 -2.34 22.23
CA ALA A 267 -0.91 -3.74 22.21
C ALA A 267 -2.21 -3.91 21.38
N GLU A 268 -3.16 -2.99 21.48
CA GLU A 268 -4.36 -2.98 20.62
C GLU A 268 -3.99 -2.84 19.13
N LEU A 269 -2.97 -2.01 18.80
CA LEU A 269 -2.47 -1.87 17.43
C LEU A 269 -1.92 -3.20 16.90
N GLU A 270 -1.14 -3.94 17.69
CA GLU A 270 -0.62 -5.25 17.30
C GLU A 270 -1.76 -6.22 16.97
N ILE A 271 -2.82 -6.27 17.79
CA ILE A 271 -4.02 -7.09 17.52
C ILE A 271 -4.73 -6.66 16.23
N VAL A 272 -4.93 -5.36 16.02
CA VAL A 272 -5.58 -4.82 14.81
C VAL A 272 -4.81 -5.20 13.55
N ILE A 273 -3.47 -5.21 13.62
CA ILE A 273 -2.60 -5.61 12.51
C ILE A 273 -2.71 -7.13 12.27
N GLU A 274 -2.80 -7.96 13.31
CA GLU A 274 -3.01 -9.40 13.18
C GLU A 274 -4.36 -9.72 12.52
N ASP A 275 -5.39 -8.99 12.86
CA ASP A 275 -6.76 -9.17 12.34
C ASP A 275 -6.96 -8.62 10.90
N ALA A 276 -5.95 -7.96 10.31
CA ALA A 276 -6.06 -7.37 8.97
C ALA A 276 -6.42 -8.39 7.88
N ASP A 277 -6.09 -9.68 8.07
CA ASP A 277 -6.44 -10.76 7.14
C ASP A 277 -7.97 -10.94 7.00
N GLY A 278 -8.77 -10.38 7.91
CA GLY A 278 -10.24 -10.34 7.81
C GLY A 278 -10.78 -9.52 6.63
N ILE A 279 -9.93 -8.69 6.00
CA ILE A 279 -10.24 -8.01 4.72
C ILE A 279 -9.86 -8.96 3.58
N THR A 280 -10.50 -10.12 3.52
CA THR A 280 -10.17 -11.09 2.46
C THR A 280 -10.81 -10.74 1.15
N MET A 281 -10.03 -10.81 0.06
CA MET A 281 -10.48 -10.69 -1.33
C MET A 281 -10.90 -12.06 -1.91
N THR A 282 -10.78 -13.14 -1.12
CA THR A 282 -11.11 -14.52 -1.50
C THR A 282 -12.58 -14.86 -1.39
#